data_a333cdae1929ec30758cfd8f4bba1c7e
#
_entry.id   a333cdae1929ec30758cfd8f4bba1c7e
#
_cell.length_a   1.000
_cell.length_b   1.000
_cell.length_c   1.000
_cell.angle_alpha   90.00
_cell.angle_beta   90.00
_cell.angle_gamma   90.00
#
_symmetry.space_group_name_H-M   'P 1'
#
loop_
_entity.id
_entity.type
_entity.pdbx_description
1 polymer ?
#
loop_
_entity_poly.entity_id
_entity_poly.type
_entity_poly.pdbx_seq_one_letter_code
_entity_poly.pdbx_strand_id
1 'polypeptide(L)'
;VTSDPDRAATARMVVFPGQGSFGPITKEIVEGAMGAALRMVIERGDPFLGICLGMQLLFEHSDENGGHEGLKVLPGRVHRFPGDMPAVEGDPEGPKLKVPHVGWNDVTPTGEHFYFAHSYFVEPADPSLVMWWCRYGSVEFPATIARGNIFGCQFHPEKSQWSGLRFLRSFILGGRG
;
A
#
# COMPACT_ATOMS: atom_id res chain seq x y z
N VAL A 1 -16.26 -11.39 -2.74
CA VAL A 1 -14.87 -11.80 -2.51
C VAL A 1 -14.59 -13.03 -3.35
N THR A 2 -13.44 -13.09 -4.01
CA THR A 2 -13.04 -14.21 -4.86
C THR A 2 -11.53 -14.41 -4.85
N SER A 3 -11.09 -15.66 -5.00
CA SER A 3 -9.71 -16.06 -5.34
C SER A 3 -9.62 -16.62 -6.77
N ASP A 4 -10.72 -16.54 -7.53
CA ASP A 4 -10.83 -17.01 -8.90
C ASP A 4 -10.30 -15.91 -9.85
N PRO A 5 -9.21 -16.18 -10.64
CA PRO A 5 -8.64 -15.21 -11.57
C PRO A 5 -9.61 -14.78 -12.68
N ASP A 6 -10.47 -15.68 -13.16
CA ASP A 6 -11.40 -15.37 -14.25
C ASP A 6 -12.47 -14.38 -13.78
N ARG A 7 -12.95 -14.55 -12.55
CA ARG A 7 -13.86 -13.59 -11.92
C ARG A 7 -13.17 -12.25 -11.65
N ALA A 8 -11.91 -12.28 -11.23
CA ALA A 8 -11.13 -11.05 -11.04
C ALA A 8 -10.92 -10.31 -12.37
N ALA A 9 -10.54 -11.02 -13.44
CA ALA A 9 -10.30 -10.45 -14.77
C ALA A 9 -11.54 -9.76 -15.36
N THR A 10 -12.74 -10.22 -15.05
CA THR A 10 -14.00 -9.66 -15.55
C THR A 10 -14.62 -8.59 -14.64
N ALA A 11 -14.01 -8.33 -13.48
CA ALA A 11 -14.51 -7.34 -12.53
C ALA A 11 -14.38 -5.92 -13.10
N ARG A 12 -15.40 -5.08 -12.82
CA ARG A 12 -15.46 -3.67 -13.22
C ARG A 12 -14.88 -2.72 -12.17
N MET A 13 -14.49 -3.26 -11.03
CA MET A 13 -13.79 -2.58 -9.95
C MET A 13 -13.12 -3.65 -9.09
N VAL A 14 -11.89 -3.42 -8.70
CA VAL A 14 -11.14 -4.35 -7.84
C VAL A 14 -10.65 -3.63 -6.59
N VAL A 15 -10.91 -4.23 -5.43
CA VAL A 15 -10.21 -3.95 -4.19
C VAL A 15 -9.33 -5.14 -3.90
N PHE A 16 -8.02 -4.92 -3.90
CA PHE A 16 -7.01 -5.95 -3.68
C PHE A 16 -6.37 -5.77 -2.30
N PRO A 17 -6.93 -6.39 -1.26
CA PRO A 17 -6.33 -6.35 0.06
C PRO A 17 -5.13 -7.29 0.12
N GLY A 18 -4.12 -6.91 0.88
CA GLY A 18 -2.99 -7.79 1.18
C GLY A 18 -2.62 -7.69 2.65
N GLN A 19 -2.46 -8.83 3.31
CA GLN A 19 -1.91 -8.95 4.66
C GLN A 19 -0.77 -9.94 4.64
N GLY A 20 0.27 -9.69 5.46
CA GLY A 20 1.45 -10.53 5.52
C GLY A 20 2.65 -9.87 4.85
N SER A 21 3.48 -10.66 4.20
CA SER A 21 4.78 -10.25 3.68
C SER A 21 5.01 -10.73 2.26
N PHE A 22 5.92 -10.10 1.53
CA PHE A 22 6.44 -10.65 0.29
C PHE A 22 7.11 -11.99 0.53
N GLY A 23 6.82 -12.98 -0.31
CA GLY A 23 7.33 -14.33 -0.20
C GLY A 23 6.73 -15.26 -1.26
N PRO A 24 6.74 -16.59 -1.02
CA PRO A 24 6.26 -17.56 -2.02
C PRO A 24 4.83 -17.30 -2.51
N ILE A 25 3.91 -16.91 -1.59
CA ILE A 25 2.50 -16.66 -1.96
C ILE A 25 2.38 -15.42 -2.86
N THR A 26 3.10 -14.35 -2.55
CA THR A 26 3.08 -13.15 -3.39
C THR A 26 3.71 -13.41 -4.76
N LYS A 27 4.76 -14.21 -4.81
CA LYS A 27 5.37 -14.65 -6.06
C LYS A 27 4.37 -15.44 -6.92
N GLU A 28 3.66 -16.39 -6.31
CA GLU A 28 2.62 -17.17 -7.01
C GLU A 28 1.50 -16.24 -7.54
N ILE A 29 1.08 -15.25 -6.75
CA ILE A 29 0.08 -14.26 -7.19
C ILE A 29 0.63 -13.45 -8.37
N VAL A 30 1.85 -12.92 -8.27
CA VAL A 30 2.44 -12.01 -9.28
C VAL A 30 2.71 -12.71 -10.60
N GLU A 31 3.25 -13.94 -10.55
CA GLU A 31 3.64 -14.74 -11.74
C GLU A 31 2.45 -15.57 -12.28
N GLY A 32 1.42 -15.79 -11.46
CA GLY A 32 0.28 -16.66 -11.79
C GLY A 32 -0.87 -15.95 -12.49
N ALA A 33 -1.96 -16.69 -12.67
CA ALA A 33 -3.17 -16.24 -13.34
C ALA A 33 -3.83 -15.04 -12.65
N MET A 34 -3.73 -14.94 -11.32
CA MET A 34 -4.25 -13.78 -10.59
C MET A 34 -3.51 -12.49 -10.96
N GLY A 35 -2.18 -12.51 -11.05
CA GLY A 35 -1.41 -11.33 -11.46
C GLY A 35 -1.73 -10.88 -12.88
N ALA A 36 -1.93 -11.84 -13.80
CA ALA A 36 -2.39 -11.53 -15.15
C ALA A 36 -3.78 -10.87 -15.12
N ALA A 37 -4.72 -11.43 -14.35
CA ALA A 37 -6.07 -10.89 -14.19
C ALA A 37 -6.06 -9.45 -13.62
N LEU A 38 -5.24 -9.18 -12.60
CA LEU A 38 -5.12 -7.84 -12.01
C LEU A 38 -4.57 -6.83 -13.02
N ARG A 39 -3.53 -7.22 -13.80
CA ARG A 39 -3.00 -6.36 -14.87
C ARG A 39 -4.06 -6.05 -15.94
N MET A 40 -4.83 -7.04 -16.37
CA MET A 40 -5.91 -6.85 -17.33
C MET A 40 -6.96 -5.83 -16.86
N VAL A 41 -7.36 -5.88 -15.58
CA VAL A 41 -8.29 -4.91 -14.99
C VAL A 41 -7.70 -3.50 -15.03
N ILE A 42 -6.43 -3.37 -14.61
CA ILE A 42 -5.72 -2.09 -14.59
C ILE A 42 -5.56 -1.51 -16.00
N GLU A 43 -5.12 -2.31 -16.97
CA GLU A 43 -4.91 -1.91 -18.37
C GLU A 43 -6.21 -1.52 -19.06
N ARG A 44 -7.31 -2.18 -18.72
CA ARG A 44 -8.65 -1.85 -19.23
C ARG A 44 -9.19 -0.52 -18.69
N GLY A 45 -8.56 0.05 -17.65
CA GLY A 45 -8.94 1.31 -17.04
C GLY A 45 -10.03 1.18 -15.97
N ASP A 46 -10.35 -0.02 -15.51
CA ASP A 46 -11.30 -0.21 -14.41
C ASP A 46 -10.65 0.20 -13.07
N PRO A 47 -11.43 0.78 -12.13
CA PRO A 47 -10.93 1.22 -10.84
C PRO A 47 -10.26 0.08 -10.04
N PHE A 48 -9.05 0.35 -9.57
CA PHE A 48 -8.25 -0.60 -8.80
C PHE A 48 -7.77 0.05 -7.49
N LEU A 49 -8.00 -0.59 -6.36
CA LEU A 49 -7.48 -0.18 -5.05
C LEU A 49 -6.63 -1.28 -4.44
N GLY A 50 -5.33 -1.02 -4.28
CA GLY A 50 -4.42 -1.84 -3.47
C GLY A 50 -4.38 -1.40 -2.01
N ILE A 51 -4.56 -2.33 -1.06
CA ILE A 51 -4.53 -2.03 0.37
C ILE A 51 -3.32 -2.71 1.01
N CYS A 52 -2.49 -1.95 1.72
CA CYS A 52 -1.29 -2.40 2.43
C CYS A 52 -0.35 -3.17 1.49
N LEU A 53 -0.16 -4.48 1.67
CA LEU A 53 0.62 -5.32 0.76
C LEU A 53 0.08 -5.27 -0.69
N GLY A 54 -1.25 -5.10 -0.86
CA GLY A 54 -1.85 -4.93 -2.19
C GLY A 54 -1.40 -3.66 -2.91
N MET A 55 -1.14 -2.56 -2.19
CA MET A 55 -0.49 -1.38 -2.75
C MET A 55 0.98 -1.65 -3.07
N GLN A 56 1.71 -2.29 -2.16
CA GLN A 56 3.13 -2.58 -2.35
C GLN A 56 3.38 -3.48 -3.57
N LEU A 57 2.50 -4.45 -3.82
CA LEU A 57 2.59 -5.34 -4.98
C LEU A 57 2.44 -4.63 -6.33
N LEU A 58 1.91 -3.41 -6.38
CA LEU A 58 1.84 -2.63 -7.63
C LEU A 58 3.23 -2.19 -8.15
N PHE A 59 4.22 -2.10 -7.27
CA PHE A 59 5.56 -1.62 -7.58
C PHE A 59 6.44 -2.71 -8.22
N GLU A 60 7.66 -2.33 -8.61
CA GLU A 60 8.56 -3.22 -9.36
C GLU A 60 9.21 -4.26 -8.47
N HIS A 61 9.64 -3.86 -7.26
CA HIS A 61 10.46 -4.71 -6.39
C HIS A 61 10.25 -4.40 -4.92
N SER A 62 10.39 -5.42 -4.07
CA SER A 62 10.42 -5.29 -2.61
C SER A 62 11.71 -5.89 -2.06
N ASP A 63 12.34 -5.21 -1.11
CA ASP A 63 13.54 -5.70 -0.41
C ASP A 63 13.21 -6.78 0.65
N GLU A 64 11.93 -7.09 0.86
CA GLU A 64 11.47 -8.04 1.87
C GLU A 64 11.92 -9.47 1.55
N ASN A 65 12.30 -10.22 2.60
CA ASN A 65 12.68 -11.65 2.52
C ASN A 65 13.72 -11.99 1.43
N GLY A 66 14.68 -11.08 1.19
CA GLY A 66 15.75 -11.31 0.22
C GLY A 66 15.46 -10.81 -1.20
N GLY A 67 14.35 -10.11 -1.36
CA GLY A 67 13.98 -9.47 -2.63
C GLY A 67 12.96 -10.26 -3.44
N HIS A 68 11.89 -9.58 -3.81
CA HIS A 68 10.81 -10.13 -4.62
C HIS A 68 10.29 -9.12 -5.63
N GLU A 69 9.92 -9.61 -6.79
CA GLU A 69 9.29 -8.81 -7.83
C GLU A 69 7.81 -8.56 -7.50
N GLY A 70 7.33 -7.34 -7.84
CA GLY A 70 5.91 -7.01 -7.80
C GLY A 70 5.23 -7.12 -9.16
N LEU A 71 4.05 -6.53 -9.28
CA LEU A 71 3.27 -6.52 -10.54
C LEU A 71 3.87 -5.61 -11.61
N LYS A 72 4.85 -4.75 -11.26
CA LYS A 72 5.52 -3.79 -12.16
C LYS A 72 4.56 -2.83 -12.87
N VAL A 73 3.49 -2.47 -12.20
CA VAL A 73 2.49 -1.53 -12.71
C VAL A 73 2.94 -0.09 -12.49
N LEU A 74 3.58 0.16 -11.34
CA LEU A 74 4.12 1.45 -10.94
C LEU A 74 5.64 1.36 -10.78
N PRO A 75 6.41 2.31 -11.34
CA PRO A 75 7.85 2.36 -11.12
C PRO A 75 8.16 2.77 -9.67
N GLY A 76 9.15 2.09 -9.09
CA GLY A 76 9.59 2.32 -7.72
C GLY A 76 9.78 1.03 -6.94
N ARG A 77 10.09 1.16 -5.64
CA ARG A 77 10.49 0.04 -4.79
C ARG A 77 9.77 0.06 -3.45
N VAL A 78 9.88 -1.05 -2.75
CA VAL A 78 9.36 -1.21 -1.38
C VAL A 78 10.53 -1.46 -0.46
N HIS A 79 10.72 -0.57 0.53
CA HIS A 79 11.82 -0.58 1.46
C HIS A 79 11.39 -0.88 2.89
N ARG A 80 12.31 -1.41 3.70
CA ARG A 80 12.08 -1.63 5.13
C ARG A 80 12.32 -0.34 5.93
N PHE A 81 11.52 -0.11 6.97
CA PHE A 81 11.85 0.92 7.96
C PHE A 81 13.19 0.64 8.62
N PRO A 82 14.03 1.67 8.86
CA PRO A 82 15.23 1.52 9.69
C PRO A 82 14.86 0.97 11.08
N GLY A 83 15.66 0.03 11.60
CA GLY A 83 15.40 -0.59 12.90
C GLY A 83 15.86 0.23 14.11
N ASP A 84 16.57 1.34 13.85
CA ASP A 84 17.27 2.15 14.85
C ASP A 84 16.71 3.59 14.96
N MET A 85 15.53 3.85 14.38
CA MET A 85 14.89 5.17 14.45
C MET A 85 14.64 5.57 15.90
N PRO A 86 15.13 6.74 16.36
CA PRO A 86 14.84 7.23 17.70
C PRO A 86 13.34 7.52 17.87
N ALA A 87 12.80 7.18 19.04
CA ALA A 87 11.40 7.47 19.37
C ALA A 87 11.19 8.96 19.68
N VAL A 88 12.25 9.67 20.07
CA VAL A 88 12.26 11.11 20.31
C VAL A 88 13.27 11.73 19.35
N GLU A 89 12.82 12.70 18.59
CA GLU A 89 13.69 13.44 17.68
C GLU A 89 14.79 14.16 18.46
N GLY A 90 16.04 14.00 18.01
CA GLY A 90 17.21 14.59 18.68
C GLY A 90 17.77 13.76 19.85
N ASP A 91 17.20 12.60 20.16
CA ASP A 91 17.72 11.67 21.17
C ASP A 91 18.18 10.34 20.54
N PRO A 92 19.39 10.31 19.94
CA PRO A 92 19.89 9.11 19.26
C PRO A 92 20.22 7.96 20.22
N GLU A 93 20.44 8.22 21.50
CA GLU A 93 20.74 7.22 22.53
C GLU A 93 19.48 6.74 23.27
N GLY A 94 18.34 7.39 23.05
CA GLY A 94 17.07 7.08 23.68
C GLY A 94 16.37 5.84 23.10
N PRO A 95 15.14 5.58 23.55
CA PRO A 95 14.35 4.46 23.07
C PRO A 95 14.13 4.53 21.56
N LYS A 96 14.09 3.37 20.91
CA LYS A 96 13.86 3.26 19.47
C LYS A 96 12.39 2.98 19.18
N LEU A 97 11.94 3.48 18.04
CA LEU A 97 10.63 3.12 17.48
C LEU A 97 10.62 1.63 17.12
N LYS A 98 9.48 1.02 17.36
CA LYS A 98 9.29 -0.39 17.00
C LYS A 98 9.00 -0.54 15.51
N VAL A 99 9.60 -1.54 14.89
CA VAL A 99 9.21 -2.01 13.56
C VAL A 99 8.65 -3.41 13.74
N PRO A 100 7.41 -3.67 13.29
CA PRO A 100 6.54 -2.88 12.42
C PRO A 100 5.94 -1.61 13.05
N HIS A 101 5.63 -0.62 12.21
CA HIS A 101 4.72 0.48 12.51
C HIS A 101 3.32 -0.07 12.69
N VAL A 102 2.86 -0.22 13.93
CA VAL A 102 1.53 -0.73 14.29
C VAL A 102 0.81 0.29 15.16
N GLY A 103 -0.34 0.74 14.71
CA GLY A 103 -1.19 1.66 15.44
C GLY A 103 -1.82 2.74 14.58
N TRP A 104 -2.44 3.71 15.26
CA TRP A 104 -3.04 4.87 14.64
C TRP A 104 -1.99 5.95 14.39
N ASN A 105 -2.05 6.55 13.19
CA ASN A 105 -1.20 7.66 12.83
C ASN A 105 -1.96 8.61 11.90
N ASP A 106 -1.58 9.88 11.91
CA ASP A 106 -2.19 10.90 11.07
C ASP A 106 -1.57 10.94 9.68
N VAL A 107 -2.35 11.44 8.71
CA VAL A 107 -1.87 11.63 7.33
C VAL A 107 -2.03 13.08 6.90
N THR A 108 -1.03 13.60 6.19
CA THR A 108 -1.05 14.94 5.61
C THR A 108 -1.51 14.88 4.15
N PRO A 109 -2.27 15.88 3.67
CA PRO A 109 -2.64 17.15 4.35
C PRO A 109 -3.93 17.07 5.18
N THR A 110 -4.59 15.91 5.31
CA THR A 110 -5.94 15.82 5.89
C THR A 110 -5.97 15.95 7.42
N GLY A 111 -4.90 15.52 8.10
CA GLY A 111 -4.88 15.37 9.56
C GLY A 111 -5.76 14.24 10.10
N GLU A 112 -6.36 13.44 9.21
CA GLU A 112 -7.15 12.28 9.61
C GLU A 112 -6.26 11.13 10.07
N HIS A 113 -6.76 10.34 11.03
CA HIS A 113 -6.04 9.19 11.57
C HIS A 113 -6.52 7.90 10.94
N PHE A 114 -5.55 7.05 10.60
CA PHE A 114 -5.75 5.71 10.06
C PHE A 114 -4.92 4.68 10.81
N TYR A 115 -5.32 3.42 10.72
CA TYR A 115 -4.62 2.30 11.35
C TYR A 115 -3.60 1.69 10.39
N PHE A 116 -2.35 1.63 10.82
CA PHE A 116 -1.22 1.05 10.08
C PHE A 116 -0.75 -0.25 10.76
N ALA A 117 -0.21 -1.18 9.97
CA ALA A 117 0.41 -2.41 10.45
C ALA A 117 1.41 -2.93 9.40
N HIS A 118 2.61 -2.31 9.31
CA HIS A 118 3.58 -2.64 8.27
C HIS A 118 5.02 -2.39 8.70
N SER A 119 5.95 -3.17 8.14
CA SER A 119 7.41 -3.02 8.30
C SER A 119 8.09 -2.40 7.09
N TYR A 120 7.37 -2.37 5.96
CA TYR A 120 7.86 -1.92 4.66
C TYR A 120 6.93 -0.84 4.11
N PHE A 121 7.48 0.07 3.31
CA PHE A 121 6.76 1.18 2.68
C PHE A 121 7.22 1.35 1.24
N VAL A 122 6.36 1.94 0.41
CA VAL A 122 6.67 2.20 -0.99
C VAL A 122 7.47 3.49 -1.16
N GLU A 123 8.42 3.49 -2.10
CA GLU A 123 9.12 4.65 -2.61
C GLU A 123 8.88 4.74 -4.12
N PRO A 124 7.87 5.51 -4.55
CA PRO A 124 7.60 5.73 -5.97
C PRO A 124 8.75 6.44 -6.65
N ALA A 125 9.13 6.02 -7.87
CA ALA A 125 10.11 6.75 -8.69
C ALA A 125 9.60 8.15 -9.10
N ASP A 126 8.28 8.34 -9.13
CA ASP A 126 7.63 9.63 -9.35
C ASP A 126 6.84 10.02 -8.09
N PRO A 127 7.34 11.00 -7.31
CA PRO A 127 6.66 11.46 -6.09
C PRO A 127 5.28 12.10 -6.35
N SER A 128 4.99 12.53 -7.58
CA SER A 128 3.68 13.10 -7.92
C SER A 128 2.52 12.11 -7.82
N LEU A 129 2.83 10.81 -7.72
CA LEU A 129 1.84 9.76 -7.46
C LEU A 129 1.29 9.80 -6.04
N VAL A 130 2.00 10.44 -5.10
CA VAL A 130 1.62 10.45 -3.69
C VAL A 130 0.58 11.52 -3.44
N MET A 131 -0.57 11.10 -2.91
CA MET A 131 -1.65 12.01 -2.53
C MET A 131 -1.58 12.40 -1.06
N TRP A 132 -1.31 11.43 -0.20
CA TRP A 132 -1.19 11.66 1.25
C TRP A 132 0.10 11.03 1.77
N TRP A 133 0.71 11.73 2.72
CA TRP A 133 1.92 11.30 3.38
C TRP A 133 1.64 10.93 4.84
N CYS A 134 2.45 10.06 5.38
CA CYS A 134 2.48 9.76 6.81
C CYS A 134 3.93 9.77 7.28
N ARG A 135 4.16 10.18 8.53
CA ARG A 135 5.49 10.18 9.14
C ARG A 135 5.58 9.15 10.27
N TYR A 136 6.65 8.37 10.25
CA TYR A 136 6.98 7.47 11.35
C TYR A 136 8.46 7.61 11.69
N GLY A 137 8.75 8.27 12.81
CA GLY A 137 10.11 8.68 13.16
C GLY A 137 10.72 9.61 12.13
N SER A 138 11.90 9.27 11.65
CA SER A 138 12.62 10.03 10.62
C SER A 138 12.15 9.74 9.19
N VAL A 139 11.26 8.78 8.99
CA VAL A 139 10.79 8.38 7.66
C VAL A 139 9.42 9.00 7.37
N GLU A 140 9.33 9.74 6.27
CA GLU A 140 8.07 10.14 5.66
C GLU A 140 7.81 9.21 4.48
N PHE A 141 6.61 8.62 4.43
CA PHE A 141 6.26 7.60 3.45
C PHE A 141 4.86 7.83 2.87
N PRO A 142 4.59 7.34 1.65
CA PRO A 142 3.27 7.41 1.04
C PRO A 142 2.21 6.67 1.85
N ALA A 143 1.24 7.41 2.39
CA ALA A 143 0.04 6.82 2.98
C ALA A 143 -0.97 6.43 1.91
N THR A 144 -1.07 7.23 0.83
CA THR A 144 -1.87 6.92 -0.36
C THR A 144 -1.17 7.33 -1.64
N ILE A 145 -1.45 6.59 -2.70
CA ILE A 145 -1.00 6.88 -4.07
C ILE A 145 -2.18 6.85 -5.04
N ALA A 146 -2.06 7.59 -6.15
CA ALA A 146 -3.01 7.51 -7.25
C ALA A 146 -2.34 7.75 -8.61
N ARG A 147 -2.73 6.96 -9.62
CA ARG A 147 -2.37 7.17 -11.02
C ARG A 147 -3.51 6.68 -11.94
N GLY A 148 -4.25 7.61 -12.54
CA GLY A 148 -5.38 7.26 -13.41
C GLY A 148 -6.47 6.50 -12.64
N ASN A 149 -6.68 5.23 -13.01
CA ASN A 149 -7.63 4.33 -12.37
C ASN A 149 -7.05 3.54 -11.19
N ILE A 150 -5.77 3.70 -10.90
CA ILE A 150 -5.04 2.97 -9.85
C ILE A 150 -4.98 3.82 -8.60
N PHE A 151 -5.40 3.24 -7.48
CA PHE A 151 -5.31 3.80 -6.14
C PHE A 151 -4.61 2.82 -5.22
N GLY A 152 -3.92 3.33 -4.22
CA GLY A 152 -3.31 2.51 -3.18
C GLY A 152 -3.34 3.21 -1.83
N CYS A 153 -3.44 2.43 -0.74
CA CYS A 153 -3.25 2.94 0.62
C CYS A 153 -2.39 1.97 1.44
N GLN A 154 -1.50 2.53 2.26
CA GLN A 154 -0.65 1.74 3.16
C GLN A 154 -1.37 1.35 4.44
N PHE A 155 -2.30 2.17 4.90
CA PHE A 155 -3.14 1.87 6.05
C PHE A 155 -4.21 0.82 5.71
N HIS A 156 -4.85 0.31 6.77
CA HIS A 156 -5.99 -0.60 6.69
C HIS A 156 -7.31 0.17 6.85
N PRO A 157 -7.98 0.57 5.75
CA PRO A 157 -9.23 1.32 5.86
C PRO A 157 -10.32 0.51 6.59
N GLU A 158 -10.34 -0.82 6.45
CA GLU A 158 -11.26 -1.70 7.15
C GLU A 158 -11.07 -1.73 8.67
N LYS A 159 -9.89 -1.26 9.16
CA LYS A 159 -9.58 -1.10 10.58
C LYS A 159 -9.57 0.35 11.06
N SER A 160 -9.84 1.30 10.16
CA SER A 160 -9.70 2.74 10.41
C SER A 160 -11.02 3.45 10.72
N GLN A 161 -12.00 2.72 11.25
CA GLN A 161 -13.29 3.27 11.72
C GLN A 161 -13.94 4.18 10.64
N TRP A 162 -14.42 5.36 11.05
CA TRP A 162 -15.14 6.28 10.16
C TRP A 162 -14.26 6.86 9.05
N SER A 163 -12.98 7.18 9.32
CA SER A 163 -12.05 7.66 8.28
C SER A 163 -11.86 6.61 7.20
N GLY A 164 -11.66 5.35 7.60
CA GLY A 164 -11.52 4.24 6.66
C GLY A 164 -12.79 3.98 5.84
N LEU A 165 -13.97 4.04 6.47
CA LEU A 165 -15.25 3.90 5.76
C LEU A 165 -15.48 5.02 4.75
N ARG A 166 -15.14 6.28 5.10
CA ARG A 166 -15.22 7.41 4.16
C ARG A 166 -14.28 7.22 2.99
N PHE A 167 -13.04 6.80 3.25
CA PHE A 167 -12.05 6.50 2.21
C PHE A 167 -12.57 5.43 1.23
N LEU A 168 -13.03 4.29 1.72
CA LEU A 168 -13.57 3.22 0.88
C LEU A 168 -14.81 3.68 0.11
N ARG A 169 -15.70 4.43 0.76
CA ARG A 169 -16.89 4.99 0.10
C ARG A 169 -16.50 5.94 -1.03
N SER A 170 -15.51 6.81 -0.82
CA SER A 170 -15.02 7.73 -1.84
C SER A 170 -14.51 6.96 -3.06
N PHE A 171 -13.70 5.92 -2.86
CA PHE A 171 -13.23 5.06 -3.94
C PHE A 171 -14.39 4.40 -4.70
N ILE A 172 -15.34 3.77 -3.99
CA ILE A 172 -16.48 3.06 -4.61
C ILE A 172 -17.38 4.00 -5.42
N LEU A 173 -17.57 5.23 -4.98
CA LEU A 173 -18.39 6.23 -5.67
C LEU A 173 -17.65 6.97 -6.79
N GLY A 174 -16.40 6.61 -7.09
CA GLY A 174 -15.59 7.26 -8.11
C GLY A 174 -15.08 8.64 -7.68
N GLY A 175 -15.14 8.93 -6.39
CA GLY A 175 -14.53 10.12 -5.82
C GLY A 175 -13.01 10.01 -5.91
N ARG A 176 -12.37 11.00 -6.51
CA ARG A 176 -10.94 11.21 -6.36
C ARG A 176 -10.79 11.84 -4.97
N GLY A 177 -10.22 11.07 -4.02
CA GLY A 177 -9.97 11.49 -2.66
C GLY A 177 -9.09 12.72 -2.54
#